data_6556caef2b1af772972bc1f6be2cd77f
#
_entry.id   6556caef2b1af772972bc1f6be2cd77f
#
_cell.length_a   1.000
_cell.length_b   1.000
_cell.length_c   1.000
_cell.angle_alpha   90.00
_cell.angle_beta   90.00
_cell.angle_gamma   90.00
#
_symmetry.space_group_name_H-M   'P 1'
#
loop_
_entity.id
_entity.type
_entity.pdbx_description
1 polymer ?
#
loop_
_entity_poly.entity_id
_entity_poly.type
_entity_poly.pdbx_seq_one_letter_code
_entity_poly.pdbx_strand_id
1 'polypeptide(L)'
;MRLWSGSSIWLERRPVTAEVASSSLVRIAILKENMTSQIALIFFNLLIVGVIFTHLLLTTPVVFKSLDEASAANFLRSIFPRYYLLIIILSLPVLLILFLYEPSGTLKWLAANVSFHAVLGFLLIPLTNAAKDRGWDKVFSFAHGMSVYCTIVILALSLIQFFLYIG
;
A
#
# COMPACT_ATOMS: atom_id res chain seq x y z
N MET A 1 -29.71 68.96 -42.60
CA MET A 1 -29.90 67.57 -42.97
C MET A 1 -28.69 66.80 -42.43
N ARG A 2 -28.80 66.12 -41.26
CA ARG A 2 -27.70 65.37 -40.64
C ARG A 2 -28.13 63.90 -40.60
N LEU A 3 -27.34 63.11 -41.32
CA LEU A 3 -27.49 61.64 -41.33
C LEU A 3 -26.89 61.07 -40.08
N TRP A 4 -27.70 60.33 -39.35
CA TRP A 4 -27.34 59.58 -38.20
C TRP A 4 -26.64 58.24 -38.67
N SER A 5 -25.34 58.09 -38.44
CA SER A 5 -24.69 56.83 -38.62
C SER A 5 -24.84 56.05 -37.32
N GLY A 6 -25.70 55.06 -37.31
CA GLY A 6 -25.82 54.11 -36.22
C GLY A 6 -24.59 53.20 -36.20
N SER A 7 -23.73 53.44 -35.25
CA SER A 7 -22.70 52.43 -34.94
C SER A 7 -23.34 51.29 -34.15
N SER A 8 -23.66 50.25 -34.84
CA SER A 8 -23.96 48.96 -34.21
C SER A 8 -22.71 48.43 -33.52
N ILE A 9 -22.63 48.67 -32.20
CA ILE A 9 -21.68 47.99 -31.37
C ILE A 9 -22.15 46.53 -31.28
N TRP A 10 -21.69 45.72 -32.20
CA TRP A 10 -21.71 44.30 -32.03
C TRP A 10 -20.74 43.99 -30.90
N LEU A 11 -21.27 43.88 -29.68
CA LEU A 11 -20.59 43.14 -28.61
C LEU A 11 -20.41 41.70 -29.11
N GLU A 12 -19.32 41.50 -29.79
CA GLU A 12 -18.81 40.18 -30.09
C GLU A 12 -18.59 39.48 -28.76
N ARG A 13 -19.63 38.81 -28.28
CA ARG A 13 -19.47 37.81 -27.22
C ARG A 13 -18.52 36.79 -27.82
N ARG A 14 -17.24 36.97 -27.56
CA ARG A 14 -16.28 35.87 -27.76
C ARG A 14 -16.92 34.68 -27.08
N PRO A 15 -17.19 33.59 -27.77
CA PRO A 15 -17.62 32.37 -27.10
C PRO A 15 -16.64 32.11 -25.99
N VAL A 16 -17.13 31.95 -24.76
CA VAL A 16 -16.34 31.44 -23.64
C VAL A 16 -15.83 30.08 -24.11
N THR A 17 -14.64 30.15 -24.64
CA THR A 17 -14.18 29.26 -25.67
C THR A 17 -14.02 27.87 -25.12
N ALA A 18 -14.15 26.87 -25.98
CA ALA A 18 -13.81 25.47 -25.78
C ALA A 18 -12.54 25.25 -24.95
N GLU A 19 -11.60 26.17 -24.95
CA GLU A 19 -10.40 26.20 -24.13
C GLU A 19 -10.65 26.29 -22.63
N VAL A 20 -11.58 27.15 -22.17
CA VAL A 20 -11.90 27.29 -20.74
C VAL A 20 -12.74 26.09 -20.27
N ALA A 21 -13.66 25.61 -21.10
CA ALA A 21 -14.39 24.38 -20.82
C ALA A 21 -13.48 23.15 -20.84
N SER A 22 -12.53 23.08 -21.77
CA SER A 22 -11.51 22.03 -21.85
C SER A 22 -10.58 22.03 -20.64
N SER A 23 -10.10 23.21 -20.21
CA SER A 23 -9.23 23.31 -19.03
C SER A 23 -9.94 22.94 -17.73
N SER A 24 -11.23 23.27 -17.58
CA SER A 24 -12.02 22.88 -16.39
C SER A 24 -12.32 21.38 -16.39
N LEU A 25 -12.66 20.79 -17.51
CA LEU A 25 -12.86 19.33 -17.65
C LEU A 25 -11.58 18.55 -17.39
N VAL A 26 -10.45 19.02 -17.91
CA VAL A 26 -9.13 18.42 -17.65
C VAL A 26 -8.78 18.51 -16.17
N ARG A 27 -9.01 19.66 -15.52
CA ARG A 27 -8.82 19.82 -14.06
C ARG A 27 -9.69 18.86 -13.25
N ILE A 28 -10.95 18.74 -13.59
CA ILE A 28 -11.89 17.82 -12.92
C ILE A 28 -11.44 16.37 -13.13
N ALA A 29 -11.00 16.00 -14.31
CA ALA A 29 -10.49 14.66 -14.60
C ALA A 29 -9.22 14.34 -13.77
N ILE A 30 -8.27 15.27 -13.70
CA ILE A 30 -7.03 15.12 -12.89
C ILE A 30 -7.37 15.02 -11.40
N LEU A 31 -8.26 15.86 -10.88
CA LEU A 31 -8.68 15.82 -9.48
C LEU A 31 -9.37 14.48 -9.15
N LYS A 32 -10.22 13.99 -10.04
CA LYS A 32 -10.90 12.70 -9.87
C LYS A 32 -9.92 11.52 -9.91
N GLU A 33 -8.94 11.55 -10.80
CA GLU A 33 -7.91 10.53 -10.91
C GLU A 33 -7.03 10.50 -9.66
N ASN A 34 -6.58 11.67 -9.17
CA ASN A 34 -5.80 11.79 -7.94
C ASN A 34 -6.58 11.29 -6.72
N MET A 35 -7.87 11.65 -6.61
CA MET A 35 -8.71 11.19 -5.51
C MET A 35 -8.92 9.67 -5.55
N THR A 36 -9.11 9.08 -6.71
CA THR A 36 -9.27 7.63 -6.86
C THR A 36 -8.00 6.89 -6.48
N SER A 37 -6.83 7.37 -6.90
CA SER A 37 -5.54 6.77 -6.53
C SER A 37 -5.26 6.88 -5.04
N GLN A 38 -5.57 8.01 -4.39
CA GLN A 38 -5.43 8.17 -2.94
C GLN A 38 -6.32 7.19 -2.16
N ILE A 39 -7.58 7.03 -2.55
CA ILE A 39 -8.50 6.07 -1.92
C ILE A 39 -7.96 4.64 -2.05
N ALA A 40 -7.47 4.28 -3.23
CA ALA A 40 -6.88 2.97 -3.46
C ALA A 40 -5.62 2.74 -2.60
N LEU A 41 -4.74 3.73 -2.49
CA LEU A 41 -3.55 3.68 -1.64
C LEU A 41 -3.90 3.49 -0.16
N ILE A 42 -4.85 4.26 0.36
CA ILE A 42 -5.37 4.12 1.72
C ILE A 42 -5.95 2.73 1.94
N PHE A 43 -6.78 2.25 1.03
CA PHE A 43 -7.43 0.96 1.11
C PHE A 43 -6.41 -0.20 1.20
N PHE A 44 -5.44 -0.26 0.30
CA PHE A 44 -4.43 -1.33 0.31
C PHE A 44 -3.52 -1.26 1.54
N ASN A 45 -3.13 -0.07 2.00
CA ASN A 45 -2.36 0.08 3.23
C ASN A 45 -3.13 -0.39 4.46
N LEU A 46 -4.42 -0.06 4.58
CA LEU A 46 -5.27 -0.53 5.66
C LEU A 46 -5.46 -2.05 5.63
N LEU A 47 -5.55 -2.66 4.45
CA LEU A 47 -5.59 -4.13 4.34
C LEU A 47 -4.30 -4.76 4.85
N ILE A 48 -3.12 -4.24 4.50
CA ILE A 48 -1.83 -4.72 5.00
C ILE A 48 -1.79 -4.64 6.53
N VAL A 49 -2.14 -3.48 7.09
CA VAL A 49 -2.21 -3.26 8.54
C VAL A 49 -3.19 -4.24 9.18
N GLY A 50 -4.39 -4.42 8.63
CA GLY A 50 -5.41 -5.33 9.11
C GLY A 50 -4.97 -6.79 9.11
N VAL A 51 -4.30 -7.25 8.06
CA VAL A 51 -3.73 -8.61 7.96
C VAL A 51 -2.69 -8.83 9.06
N ILE A 52 -1.81 -7.86 9.31
CA ILE A 52 -0.78 -7.96 10.34
C ILE A 52 -1.42 -8.00 11.73
N PHE A 53 -2.34 -7.08 12.04
CA PHE A 53 -3.05 -7.07 13.33
C PHE A 53 -3.84 -8.35 13.57
N THR A 54 -4.56 -8.84 12.58
CA THR A 54 -5.31 -10.11 12.68
C THR A 54 -4.36 -11.25 13.01
N HIS A 55 -3.20 -11.31 12.36
CA HIS A 55 -2.21 -12.35 12.64
C HIS A 55 -1.63 -12.24 14.05
N LEU A 56 -1.24 -11.05 14.48
CA LEU A 56 -0.63 -10.82 15.79
C LEU A 56 -1.61 -10.98 16.96
N LEU A 57 -2.83 -10.43 16.82
CA LEU A 57 -3.77 -10.35 17.95
C LEU A 57 -4.74 -11.54 18.03
N LEU A 58 -5.04 -12.17 16.90
CA LEU A 58 -6.01 -13.28 16.86
C LEU A 58 -5.32 -14.60 16.53
N THR A 59 -4.64 -14.71 15.38
CA THR A 59 -4.12 -15.99 14.92
C THR A 59 -3.07 -16.54 15.86
N THR A 60 -2.05 -15.79 16.20
CA THR A 60 -0.92 -16.27 17.03
C THR A 60 -1.35 -16.66 18.43
N PRO A 61 -2.07 -15.82 19.21
CA PRO A 61 -2.51 -16.20 20.56
C PRO A 61 -3.47 -17.39 20.57
N VAL A 62 -4.40 -17.47 19.61
CA VAL A 62 -5.36 -18.58 19.54
C VAL A 62 -4.66 -19.90 19.23
N VAL A 63 -3.71 -19.91 18.30
CA VAL A 63 -2.93 -21.10 17.94
C VAL A 63 -2.19 -21.64 19.15
N PHE A 64 -1.43 -20.81 19.85
CA PHE A 64 -0.64 -21.26 21.02
C PHE A 64 -1.47 -21.62 22.24
N LYS A 65 -2.71 -21.08 22.35
CA LYS A 65 -3.61 -21.44 23.45
C LYS A 65 -4.42 -22.71 23.19
N SER A 66 -4.72 -23.00 21.91
CA SER A 66 -5.71 -24.02 21.54
C SER A 66 -5.09 -25.28 20.95
N LEU A 67 -3.84 -25.26 20.53
CA LEU A 67 -3.15 -26.38 19.89
C LEU A 67 -1.94 -26.82 20.73
N ASP A 68 -1.65 -28.13 20.68
CA ASP A 68 -0.37 -28.66 21.16
C ASP A 68 0.81 -28.16 20.31
N GLU A 69 2.04 -28.31 20.81
CA GLU A 69 3.23 -27.76 20.17
C GLU A 69 3.41 -28.27 18.72
N ALA A 70 3.17 -29.55 18.46
CA ALA A 70 3.35 -30.15 17.14
C ALA A 70 2.30 -29.63 16.15
N SER A 71 1.04 -29.57 16.57
CA SER A 71 -0.07 -29.03 15.77
C SER A 71 0.09 -27.53 15.50
N ALA A 72 0.50 -26.77 16.52
CA ALA A 72 0.81 -25.34 16.37
C ALA A 72 1.94 -25.10 15.37
N ALA A 73 3.04 -25.86 15.45
CA ALA A 73 4.16 -25.77 14.52
C ALA A 73 3.72 -26.07 13.07
N ASN A 74 2.94 -27.14 12.86
CA ASN A 74 2.42 -27.50 11.54
C ASN A 74 1.47 -26.42 10.98
N PHE A 75 0.61 -25.87 11.80
CA PHE A 75 -0.29 -24.77 11.43
C PHE A 75 0.52 -23.54 11.00
N LEU A 76 1.49 -23.10 11.82
CA LEU A 76 2.31 -21.93 11.53
C LEU A 76 3.15 -22.10 10.26
N ARG A 77 3.69 -23.27 10.01
CA ARG A 77 4.39 -23.58 8.75
C ARG A 77 3.49 -23.44 7.51
N SER A 78 2.21 -23.70 7.66
CA SER A 78 1.25 -23.58 6.56
C SER A 78 0.74 -22.16 6.37
N ILE A 79 0.60 -21.37 7.44
CA ILE A 79 0.03 -20.02 7.38
C ILE A 79 1.03 -18.95 6.99
N PHE A 80 2.29 -19.04 7.47
CA PHE A 80 3.29 -17.99 7.22
C PHE A 80 3.59 -17.74 5.74
N PRO A 81 3.75 -18.76 4.86
CA PRO A 81 3.92 -18.52 3.44
C PRO A 81 2.76 -17.76 2.82
N ARG A 82 1.52 -18.11 3.20
CA ARG A 82 0.30 -17.45 2.72
C ARG A 82 0.20 -16.02 3.25
N TYR A 83 0.58 -15.81 4.50
CA TYR A 83 0.60 -14.51 5.15
C TYR A 83 1.52 -13.52 4.42
N TYR A 84 2.79 -13.88 4.21
CA TYR A 84 3.73 -13.02 3.50
C TYR A 84 3.37 -12.86 2.02
N LEU A 85 2.90 -13.92 1.36
CA LEU A 85 2.43 -13.85 -0.02
C LEU A 85 1.25 -12.86 -0.15
N LEU A 86 0.32 -12.87 0.78
CA LEU A 86 -0.80 -11.92 0.80
C LEU A 86 -0.28 -10.48 0.95
N ILE A 87 0.67 -10.22 1.86
CA ILE A 87 1.27 -8.89 2.02
C ILE A 87 1.98 -8.45 0.74
N ILE A 88 2.72 -9.33 0.07
CA ILE A 88 3.36 -9.04 -1.21
C ILE A 88 2.30 -8.65 -2.24
N ILE A 89 1.23 -9.44 -2.41
CA ILE A 89 0.14 -9.17 -3.35
C ILE A 89 -0.52 -7.81 -3.05
N LEU A 90 -0.74 -7.47 -1.78
CA LEU A 90 -1.35 -6.19 -1.38
C LEU A 90 -0.39 -5.01 -1.54
N SER A 91 0.92 -5.20 -1.42
CA SER A 91 1.91 -4.13 -1.57
C SER A 91 2.19 -3.76 -3.04
N LEU A 92 1.99 -4.69 -3.98
CA LEU A 92 2.24 -4.45 -5.40
C LEU A 92 1.36 -3.34 -6.00
N PRO A 93 0.02 -3.29 -5.78
CA PRO A 93 -0.80 -2.18 -6.25
C PRO A 93 -0.38 -0.83 -5.65
N VAL A 94 0.00 -0.79 -4.36
CA VAL A 94 0.51 0.43 -3.71
C VAL A 94 1.75 0.93 -4.44
N LEU A 95 2.70 0.04 -4.65
CA LEU A 95 3.94 0.36 -5.35
C LEU A 95 3.67 0.85 -6.79
N LEU A 96 2.81 0.15 -7.53
CA LEU A 96 2.47 0.49 -8.91
C LEU A 96 1.78 1.86 -9.01
N ILE A 97 0.78 2.12 -8.18
CA ILE A 97 0.05 3.40 -8.16
C ILE A 97 1.01 4.54 -7.84
N LEU A 98 1.90 4.37 -6.86
CA LEU A 98 2.87 5.40 -6.49
C LEU A 98 3.89 5.66 -7.60
N PHE A 99 4.35 4.64 -8.31
CA PHE A 99 5.27 4.84 -9.43
C PHE A 99 4.62 5.57 -10.60
N LEU A 100 3.34 5.33 -10.86
CA LEU A 100 2.62 5.91 -12.01
C LEU A 100 2.09 7.33 -11.74
N TYR A 101 1.60 7.60 -10.52
CA TYR A 101 0.78 8.79 -10.26
C TYR A 101 1.37 9.73 -9.20
N GLU A 102 2.32 9.28 -8.37
CA GLU A 102 2.84 10.07 -7.26
C GLU A 102 4.23 10.63 -7.57
N PRO A 103 4.45 11.94 -7.53
CA PRO A 103 5.78 12.52 -7.72
C PRO A 103 6.70 12.34 -6.51
N SER A 104 6.15 12.14 -5.30
CA SER A 104 6.92 12.07 -4.06
C SER A 104 7.87 10.88 -4.03
N GLY A 105 9.16 11.15 -3.96
CA GLY A 105 10.20 10.13 -3.78
C GLY A 105 10.09 9.41 -2.43
N THR A 106 9.64 10.12 -1.38
CA THR A 106 9.49 9.56 -0.03
C THR A 106 8.43 8.46 0.01
N LEU A 107 7.26 8.68 -0.58
CA LEU A 107 6.19 7.67 -0.61
C LEU A 107 6.59 6.44 -1.42
N LYS A 108 7.27 6.64 -2.55
CA LYS A 108 7.83 5.53 -3.35
C LYS A 108 8.84 4.71 -2.57
N TRP A 109 9.74 5.40 -1.85
CA TRP A 109 10.74 4.73 -1.02
C TRP A 109 10.08 3.90 0.10
N LEU A 110 9.08 4.45 0.80
CA LEU A 110 8.32 3.72 1.83
C LEU A 110 7.65 2.47 1.25
N ALA A 111 6.96 2.58 0.13
CA ALA A 111 6.29 1.44 -0.51
C ALA A 111 7.28 0.37 -1.00
N ALA A 112 8.40 0.78 -1.58
CA ALA A 112 9.46 -0.13 -1.98
C ALA A 112 10.02 -0.92 -0.78
N ASN A 113 10.20 -0.25 0.36
CA ASN A 113 10.63 -0.90 1.60
C ASN A 113 9.59 -1.86 2.17
N VAL A 114 8.29 -1.53 2.14
CA VAL A 114 7.21 -2.46 2.51
C VAL A 114 7.30 -3.74 1.68
N SER A 115 7.36 -3.60 0.35
CA SER A 115 7.46 -4.75 -0.57
C SER A 115 8.76 -5.53 -0.36
N PHE A 116 9.88 -4.85 -0.18
CA PHE A 116 11.18 -5.50 0.08
C PHE A 116 11.14 -6.35 1.35
N HIS A 117 10.65 -5.81 2.47
CA HIS A 117 10.58 -6.55 3.73
C HIS A 117 9.56 -7.69 3.68
N ALA A 118 8.47 -7.55 2.91
CA ALA A 118 7.53 -8.64 2.68
C ALA A 118 8.18 -9.82 1.93
N VAL A 119 8.94 -9.53 0.87
CA VAL A 119 9.71 -10.54 0.13
C VAL A 119 10.79 -11.15 1.01
N LEU A 120 11.53 -10.34 1.76
CA LEU A 120 12.57 -10.82 2.67
C LEU A 120 11.99 -11.77 3.73
N GLY A 121 10.87 -11.37 4.37
CA GLY A 121 10.16 -12.22 5.34
C GLY A 121 9.71 -13.55 4.72
N PHE A 122 9.18 -13.52 3.50
CA PHE A 122 8.81 -14.74 2.76
C PHE A 122 10.02 -15.66 2.51
N LEU A 123 11.15 -15.10 2.08
CA LEU A 123 12.37 -15.86 1.79
C LEU A 123 13.04 -16.45 3.05
N LEU A 124 12.78 -15.87 4.22
CA LEU A 124 13.30 -16.40 5.50
C LEU A 124 12.55 -17.64 5.97
N ILE A 125 11.34 -17.93 5.49
CA ILE A 125 10.52 -19.06 5.94
C ILE A 125 11.21 -20.42 5.76
N PRO A 126 11.76 -20.77 4.59
CA PRO A 126 12.44 -22.05 4.42
C PRO A 126 13.63 -22.22 5.38
N LEU A 127 14.40 -21.15 5.58
CA LEU A 127 15.55 -21.16 6.50
C LEU A 127 15.10 -21.37 7.95
N THR A 128 14.05 -20.65 8.38
CA THR A 128 13.49 -20.78 9.74
C THR A 128 12.99 -22.20 10.00
N ASN A 129 12.25 -22.78 9.04
CA ASN A 129 11.74 -24.14 9.14
C ASN A 129 12.88 -25.16 9.18
N ALA A 130 13.84 -25.06 8.26
CA ALA A 130 14.98 -25.98 8.20
C ALA A 130 15.86 -25.91 9.48
N ALA A 131 16.04 -24.70 10.03
CA ALA A 131 16.78 -24.50 11.27
C ALA A 131 16.07 -25.15 12.47
N LYS A 132 14.74 -25.02 12.56
CA LYS A 132 13.94 -25.68 13.61
C LYS A 132 14.04 -27.20 13.49
N ASP A 133 13.91 -27.76 12.28
CA ASP A 133 13.93 -29.21 12.05
C ASP A 133 15.29 -29.86 12.37
N ARG A 134 16.36 -29.10 12.18
CA ARG A 134 17.74 -29.57 12.42
C ARG A 134 18.26 -29.26 13.84
N GLY A 135 17.46 -28.62 14.70
CA GLY A 135 17.90 -28.20 16.03
C GLY A 135 18.98 -27.10 16.02
N TRP A 136 19.01 -26.26 14.97
CA TRP A 136 19.96 -25.16 14.87
C TRP A 136 19.41 -23.91 15.58
N ASP A 137 19.39 -23.96 16.91
CA ASP A 137 18.70 -22.95 17.73
C ASP A 137 19.17 -21.52 17.47
N LYS A 138 20.47 -21.28 17.26
CA LYS A 138 20.99 -19.94 16.96
C LYS A 138 20.52 -19.43 15.60
N VAL A 139 20.51 -20.28 14.57
CA VAL A 139 20.06 -19.93 13.23
C VAL A 139 18.54 -19.71 13.23
N PHE A 140 17.81 -20.56 13.93
CA PHE A 140 16.37 -20.41 14.11
C PHE A 140 16.03 -19.08 14.78
N SER A 141 16.67 -18.77 15.93
CA SER A 141 16.44 -17.52 16.66
C SER A 141 16.73 -16.28 15.80
N PHE A 142 17.83 -16.30 15.04
CA PHE A 142 18.17 -15.22 14.12
C PHE A 142 17.14 -15.08 12.98
N ALA A 143 16.83 -16.17 12.26
CA ALA A 143 15.92 -16.12 11.12
C ALA A 143 14.49 -15.76 11.55
N HIS A 144 14.03 -16.29 12.70
CA HIS A 144 12.75 -15.93 13.29
C HIS A 144 12.71 -14.45 13.72
N GLY A 145 13.74 -13.98 14.42
CA GLY A 145 13.87 -12.58 14.83
C GLY A 145 13.85 -11.62 13.63
N MET A 146 14.53 -11.97 12.55
CA MET A 146 14.49 -11.20 11.29
C MET A 146 13.10 -11.19 10.66
N SER A 147 12.36 -12.30 10.68
CA SER A 147 10.97 -12.32 10.19
C SER A 147 10.06 -11.43 11.02
N VAL A 148 10.21 -11.45 12.36
CA VAL A 148 9.47 -10.54 13.26
C VAL A 148 9.84 -9.07 12.97
N TYR A 149 11.12 -8.77 12.81
CA TYR A 149 11.60 -7.44 12.44
C TYR A 149 10.97 -6.97 11.12
N CYS A 150 10.98 -7.81 10.07
CA CYS A 150 10.33 -7.50 8.80
C CYS A 150 8.85 -7.14 9.00
N THR A 151 8.11 -7.92 9.79
CA THR A 151 6.70 -7.67 10.07
C THR A 151 6.49 -6.31 10.76
N ILE A 152 7.32 -5.98 11.76
CA ILE A 152 7.24 -4.69 12.48
C ILE A 152 7.55 -3.53 11.52
N VAL A 153 8.55 -3.65 10.68
CA VAL A 153 8.91 -2.62 9.69
C VAL A 153 7.77 -2.43 8.70
N ILE A 154 7.19 -3.51 8.14
CA ILE A 154 6.04 -3.43 7.23
C ILE A 154 4.88 -2.68 7.90
N LEU A 155 4.54 -3.05 9.14
CA LEU A 155 3.47 -2.41 9.89
C LEU A 155 3.73 -0.91 10.09
N ALA A 156 4.92 -0.56 10.58
CA ALA A 156 5.29 0.83 10.81
C ALA A 156 5.26 1.68 9.54
N LEU A 157 5.86 1.18 8.46
CA LEU A 157 5.90 1.90 7.18
C LEU A 157 4.51 2.04 6.56
N SER A 158 3.65 1.01 6.65
CA SER A 158 2.28 1.07 6.16
C SER A 158 1.43 2.07 6.96
N LEU A 159 1.61 2.16 8.27
CA LEU A 159 0.97 3.18 9.10
C LEU A 159 1.47 4.60 8.77
N ILE A 160 2.78 4.77 8.60
CA ILE A 160 3.35 6.06 8.19
C ILE A 160 2.76 6.48 6.83
N GLN A 161 2.73 5.60 5.85
CA GLN A 161 2.11 5.89 4.55
C GLN A 161 0.64 6.28 4.70
N PHE A 162 -0.13 5.52 5.48
CA PHE A 162 -1.54 5.82 5.74
C PHE A 162 -1.71 7.25 6.28
N PHE A 163 -0.95 7.65 7.30
CA PHE A 163 -1.04 9.00 7.86
C PHE A 163 -0.58 10.09 6.88
N LEU A 164 0.40 9.82 6.03
CA LEU A 164 0.82 10.76 4.99
C LEU A 164 -0.21 10.94 3.87
N TYR A 165 -1.15 9.99 3.68
CA TYR A 165 -2.23 10.13 2.69
C TYR A 165 -3.45 10.89 3.21
N ILE A 166 -3.68 10.89 4.51
CA ILE A 166 -4.84 11.54 5.12
C ILE A 166 -4.55 12.94 5.69
N GLY A 167 -3.27 13.30 5.89
CA GLY A 167 -2.80 14.60 6.41
C GLY A 167 -2.39 15.54 5.31
#